data_90322cc083afdb650456a09084ed6827
#
_entry.id   90322cc083afdb650456a09084ed6827
#
_cell.length_a   1.000
_cell.length_b   1.000
_cell.length_c   1.000
_cell.angle_alpha   90.00
_cell.angle_beta   90.00
_cell.angle_gamma   90.00
#
_symmetry.space_group_name_H-M   'P 1'
#
loop_
_entity.id
_entity.type
_entity.pdbx_description
1 polymer ?
#
loop_
_entity_poly.entity_id
_entity_poly.type
_entity_poly.pdbx_seq_one_letter_code
_entity_poly.pdbx_strand_id
1 'polypeptide(L)'
;MGAVAIPVSSKTRAEMLLLRRHQRHPTPFVFENGAGIDWGDAQHWAPEMSTMPSGMTLHGLGYAQLCQRLIRLRNELDINFCGFSELSAEKVAELTKLSLVDAGLAKRRTASEPLVWLDDQQSVAKLKQALAKHDLLLQKGGRFYTATSLRQKNDAVSEIIALLNQQSWRPRRVIVCGDSPNDLSMLALADKALLFSDTVSDHGDTPGLRKRMKEYLMNAANPPEVLEVNGAGHESWLTAIDSSLSDLKQN
;
A
#
# COMPACT_ATOMS: atom_id res chain seq x y z
N MET A 1 -26.81 -7.41 0.98
CA MET A 1 -25.69 -6.44 0.90
C MET A 1 -24.54 -7.05 0.12
N GLY A 2 -23.90 -6.27 -0.74
CA GLY A 2 -22.78 -6.74 -1.55
C GLY A 2 -21.43 -6.62 -0.83
N ALA A 3 -20.35 -7.00 -1.51
CA ALA A 3 -18.99 -6.81 -1.03
C ALA A 3 -18.58 -5.33 -1.17
N VAL A 4 -17.79 -4.85 -0.20
CA VAL A 4 -17.15 -3.53 -0.25
C VAL A 4 -15.66 -3.74 -0.58
N ALA A 5 -15.22 -3.22 -1.73
CA ALA A 5 -13.83 -3.28 -2.13
C ALA A 5 -13.08 -2.02 -1.65
N ILE A 6 -11.93 -2.19 -1.02
CA ILE A 6 -11.11 -1.09 -0.49
C ILE A 6 -9.71 -1.18 -1.11
N PRO A 7 -9.37 -0.31 -2.05
CA PRO A 7 -8.04 -0.27 -2.64
C PRO A 7 -6.97 0.14 -1.62
N VAL A 8 -5.86 -0.62 -1.57
CA VAL A 8 -4.70 -0.35 -0.71
C VAL A 8 -3.45 -0.28 -1.56
N SER A 9 -2.76 0.86 -1.59
CA SER A 9 -1.69 1.09 -2.55
C SER A 9 -0.50 1.89 -2.00
N SER A 10 0.66 1.72 -2.65
CA SER A 10 1.81 2.62 -2.50
C SER A 10 1.69 3.93 -3.29
N LYS A 11 0.66 4.03 -4.16
CA LYS A 11 0.37 5.23 -4.95
C LYS A 11 0.02 6.41 -4.07
N THR A 12 0.23 7.62 -4.61
CA THR A 12 -0.19 8.86 -3.96
C THR A 12 -1.71 8.98 -3.90
N ARG A 13 -2.20 9.82 -3.00
CA ARG A 13 -3.63 10.17 -2.97
C ARG A 13 -4.12 10.70 -4.32
N ALA A 14 -3.29 11.50 -5.01
CA ALA A 14 -3.64 12.08 -6.31
C ALA A 14 -3.84 11.01 -7.40
N GLU A 15 -2.97 10.00 -7.45
CA GLU A 15 -3.12 8.85 -8.36
C GLU A 15 -4.39 8.05 -8.02
N MET A 16 -4.63 7.78 -6.73
CA MET A 16 -5.78 7.01 -6.27
C MET A 16 -7.11 7.74 -6.52
N LEU A 17 -7.16 9.07 -6.41
CA LEU A 17 -8.34 9.86 -6.77
C LEU A 17 -8.66 9.77 -8.26
N LEU A 18 -7.65 9.73 -9.13
CA LEU A 18 -7.85 9.54 -10.56
C LEU A 18 -8.42 8.15 -10.85
N LEU A 19 -7.87 7.10 -10.24
CA LEU A 19 -8.39 5.73 -10.33
C LEU A 19 -9.83 5.63 -9.84
N ARG A 20 -10.15 6.23 -8.69
CA ARG A 20 -11.51 6.28 -8.13
C ARG A 20 -12.51 6.88 -9.13
N ARG A 21 -12.15 7.99 -9.77
CA ARG A 21 -13.01 8.65 -10.78
C ARG A 21 -13.25 7.76 -11.99
N HIS A 22 -12.21 7.13 -12.53
CA HIS A 22 -12.33 6.25 -13.69
C HIS A 22 -13.16 5.01 -13.38
N GLN A 23 -13.01 4.43 -12.22
CA GLN A 23 -13.72 3.23 -11.79
C GLN A 23 -15.11 3.53 -11.18
N ARG A 24 -15.46 4.80 -10.96
CA ARG A 24 -16.69 5.22 -10.27
C ARG A 24 -16.86 4.54 -8.92
N HIS A 25 -15.77 4.37 -8.18
CA HIS A 25 -15.71 3.60 -6.95
C HIS A 25 -15.77 4.54 -5.75
N PRO A 26 -16.88 4.64 -5.00
CA PRO A 26 -17.07 5.63 -3.95
C PRO A 26 -16.38 5.26 -2.62
N THR A 27 -15.90 4.01 -2.46
CA THR A 27 -15.37 3.49 -1.21
C THR A 27 -14.07 4.15 -0.77
N PRO A 28 -13.69 4.00 0.50
CA PRO A 28 -12.38 4.42 0.98
C PRO A 28 -11.25 3.80 0.19
N PHE A 29 -10.09 4.43 0.24
CA PHE A 29 -8.84 3.81 -0.18
C PHE A 29 -7.70 4.20 0.75
N VAL A 30 -6.71 3.32 0.82
CA VAL A 30 -5.46 3.55 1.53
C VAL A 30 -4.39 3.94 0.53
N PHE A 31 -3.63 5.00 0.82
CA PHE A 31 -2.57 5.51 -0.05
C PHE A 31 -1.23 5.59 0.67
N GLU A 32 -0.16 5.66 -0.11
CA GLU A 32 1.22 5.78 0.36
C GLU A 32 1.58 4.73 1.43
N ASN A 33 1.30 3.43 1.13
CA ASN A 33 1.60 2.28 1.99
C ASN A 33 0.98 2.34 3.40
N GLY A 34 -0.16 2.97 3.56
CA GLY A 34 -0.83 3.08 4.87
C GLY A 34 -0.64 4.42 5.56
N ALA A 35 0.13 5.35 4.98
CA ALA A 35 0.33 6.67 5.56
C ALA A 35 -0.96 7.50 5.62
N GLY A 36 -1.93 7.24 4.75
CA GLY A 36 -3.23 7.89 4.80
C GLY A 36 -4.38 7.04 4.31
N ILE A 37 -5.57 7.41 4.77
CA ILE A 37 -6.86 6.89 4.34
C ILE A 37 -7.70 8.04 3.79
N ASP A 38 -8.16 7.89 2.56
CA ASP A 38 -9.20 8.77 2.01
C ASP A 38 -10.54 8.05 2.15
N TRP A 39 -11.39 8.56 3.02
CA TRP A 39 -12.67 7.93 3.37
C TRP A 39 -13.74 8.06 2.30
N GLY A 40 -13.50 8.90 1.30
CA GLY A 40 -14.48 9.17 0.27
C GLY A 40 -15.71 9.89 0.81
N ASP A 41 -16.84 9.59 0.21
CA ASP A 41 -18.14 10.06 0.64
C ASP A 41 -18.93 8.88 1.25
N ALA A 42 -18.96 8.80 2.57
CA ALA A 42 -19.61 7.73 3.30
C ALA A 42 -21.13 7.62 2.96
N GLN A 43 -21.78 8.73 2.62
CA GLN A 43 -23.20 8.71 2.23
C GLN A 43 -23.45 7.90 0.95
N HIS A 44 -22.43 7.79 0.07
CA HIS A 44 -22.56 7.05 -1.18
C HIS A 44 -22.26 5.56 -1.06
N TRP A 45 -21.32 5.17 -0.18
CA TRP A 45 -20.92 3.75 -0.09
C TRP A 45 -21.40 3.05 1.17
N ALA A 46 -21.79 3.80 2.19
CA ALA A 46 -22.27 3.28 3.47
C ALA A 46 -23.35 4.19 4.07
N PRO A 47 -24.48 4.43 3.38
CA PRO A 47 -25.47 5.42 3.79
C PRO A 47 -26.10 5.14 5.17
N GLU A 48 -26.05 3.87 5.60
CA GLU A 48 -26.58 3.45 6.91
C GLU A 48 -25.57 3.61 8.06
N MET A 49 -24.32 4.06 7.75
CA MET A 49 -23.23 4.18 8.70
C MET A 49 -22.96 5.65 9.06
N SER A 50 -23.75 6.19 9.97
CA SER A 50 -23.73 7.62 10.33
C SER A 50 -22.45 8.11 11.00
N THR A 51 -21.57 7.20 11.44
CA THR A 51 -20.35 7.52 12.20
C THR A 51 -19.06 7.31 11.43
N MET A 52 -19.12 7.03 10.12
CA MET A 52 -17.93 6.88 9.31
C MET A 52 -17.22 8.24 9.10
N PRO A 53 -15.88 8.26 9.19
CA PRO A 53 -15.12 9.47 8.89
C PRO A 53 -15.37 9.94 7.45
N SER A 54 -15.19 11.24 7.24
CA SER A 54 -15.22 11.87 5.92
C SER A 54 -13.88 12.54 5.61
N GLY A 55 -13.61 12.77 4.34
CA GLY A 55 -12.39 13.42 3.91
C GLY A 55 -11.17 12.52 3.99
N MET A 56 -10.08 13.00 4.57
CA MET A 56 -8.79 12.31 4.61
C MET A 56 -8.25 12.28 6.04
N THR A 57 -7.79 11.11 6.46
CA THR A 57 -6.95 10.94 7.66
C THR A 57 -5.50 10.73 7.22
N LEU A 58 -4.57 11.45 7.83
CA LEU A 58 -3.14 11.33 7.59
C LEU A 58 -2.43 10.98 8.91
N HIS A 59 -1.49 10.06 8.84
CA HIS A 59 -0.72 9.62 9.99
C HIS A 59 0.78 9.86 9.80
N GLY A 60 1.45 10.28 10.88
CA GLY A 60 2.88 10.54 10.89
C GLY A 60 3.26 11.94 10.43
N LEU A 61 4.50 12.08 9.97
CA LEU A 61 5.06 13.37 9.55
C LEU A 61 4.45 13.81 8.23
N GLY A 62 4.11 15.11 8.14
CA GLY A 62 3.73 15.71 6.87
C GLY A 62 4.91 15.76 5.88
N TYR A 63 4.60 15.76 4.59
CA TYR A 63 5.60 15.59 3.52
C TYR A 63 6.76 16.58 3.57
N ALA A 64 6.48 17.87 3.79
CA ALA A 64 7.54 18.89 3.87
C ALA A 64 8.52 18.61 5.03
N GLN A 65 8.01 18.20 6.18
CA GLN A 65 8.84 17.85 7.34
C GLN A 65 9.65 16.58 7.10
N LEU A 66 9.05 15.59 6.43
CA LEU A 66 9.76 14.36 6.03
C LEU A 66 10.94 14.68 5.09
N CYS A 67 10.71 15.46 4.04
CA CYS A 67 11.76 15.86 3.10
C CYS A 67 12.89 16.64 3.80
N GLN A 68 12.55 17.59 4.67
CA GLN A 68 13.56 18.33 5.47
C GLN A 68 14.37 17.39 6.36
N ARG A 69 13.73 16.41 7.00
CA ARG A 69 14.41 15.42 7.82
C ARG A 69 15.36 14.56 7.00
N LEU A 70 14.94 14.12 5.83
CA LEU A 70 15.75 13.32 4.91
C LEU A 70 16.99 14.10 4.45
N ILE A 71 16.86 15.37 4.07
CA ILE A 71 17.98 16.23 3.69
C ILE A 71 18.99 16.38 4.84
N ARG A 72 18.53 16.58 6.08
CA ARG A 72 19.41 16.66 7.26
C ARG A 72 20.16 15.36 7.46
N LEU A 73 19.47 14.22 7.49
CA LEU A 73 20.09 12.91 7.69
C LEU A 73 21.06 12.56 6.58
N ARG A 74 20.78 12.92 5.33
CA ARG A 74 21.70 12.75 4.19
C ARG A 74 23.05 13.45 4.46
N ASN A 75 22.98 14.69 4.93
CA ASN A 75 24.18 15.50 5.22
C ASN A 75 24.93 15.02 6.48
N GLU A 76 24.18 14.70 7.56
CA GLU A 76 24.77 14.22 8.82
C GLU A 76 25.45 12.86 8.69
N LEU A 77 24.95 11.99 7.83
CA LEU A 77 25.46 10.63 7.63
C LEU A 77 26.48 10.53 6.48
N ASP A 78 26.67 11.62 5.75
CA ASP A 78 27.50 11.66 4.53
C ASP A 78 27.15 10.53 3.56
N ILE A 79 25.86 10.44 3.19
CA ILE A 79 25.30 9.43 2.28
C ILE A 79 24.67 10.09 1.07
N ASN A 80 24.54 9.35 -0.02
CA ASN A 80 24.05 9.89 -1.28
C ASN A 80 22.75 9.23 -1.76
N PHE A 81 21.71 10.03 -1.89
CA PHE A 81 20.43 9.69 -2.51
C PHE A 81 19.74 10.97 -3.01
N CYS A 82 18.77 10.81 -3.89
CA CYS A 82 17.94 11.90 -4.38
C CYS A 82 16.46 11.55 -4.17
N GLY A 83 15.70 12.42 -3.52
CA GLY A 83 14.28 12.26 -3.34
C GLY A 83 13.49 12.67 -4.59
N PHE A 84 12.27 12.14 -4.77
CA PHE A 84 11.37 12.56 -5.85
C PHE A 84 11.00 14.05 -5.73
N SER A 85 11.00 14.62 -4.52
CA SER A 85 10.84 16.06 -4.30
C SER A 85 11.87 16.90 -5.05
N GLU A 86 13.10 16.39 -5.16
CA GLU A 86 14.25 17.07 -5.75
C GLU A 86 14.34 16.88 -7.29
N LEU A 87 13.55 15.95 -7.86
CA LEU A 87 13.55 15.63 -9.28
C LEU A 87 12.45 16.37 -10.04
N SER A 88 12.65 16.62 -11.33
CA SER A 88 11.58 17.08 -12.21
C SER A 88 10.59 15.94 -12.54
N ALA A 89 9.39 16.27 -13.02
CA ALA A 89 8.42 15.25 -13.46
C ALA A 89 8.94 14.40 -14.62
N GLU A 90 9.69 15.01 -15.53
CA GLU A 90 10.35 14.34 -16.67
C GLU A 90 11.35 13.30 -16.19
N LYS A 91 12.16 13.66 -15.17
CA LYS A 91 13.16 12.72 -14.61
C LYS A 91 12.48 11.57 -13.87
N VAL A 92 11.40 11.83 -13.14
CA VAL A 92 10.59 10.76 -12.52
C VAL A 92 9.96 9.87 -13.60
N ALA A 93 9.41 10.44 -14.69
CA ALA A 93 8.86 9.67 -15.80
C ALA A 93 9.91 8.75 -16.44
N GLU A 94 11.13 9.26 -16.68
CA GLU A 94 12.26 8.47 -17.20
C GLU A 94 12.60 7.28 -16.29
N LEU A 95 12.72 7.52 -14.98
CA LEU A 95 13.12 6.51 -14.00
C LEU A 95 12.03 5.46 -13.75
N THR A 96 10.75 5.87 -13.78
CA THR A 96 9.61 5.01 -13.45
C THR A 96 8.96 4.36 -14.67
N LYS A 97 9.24 4.86 -15.89
CA LYS A 97 8.55 4.51 -17.13
C LYS A 97 7.07 4.91 -17.14
N LEU A 98 6.68 5.84 -16.28
CA LEU A 98 5.35 6.44 -16.27
C LEU A 98 5.21 7.49 -17.38
N SER A 99 3.97 7.79 -17.76
CA SER A 99 3.70 9.00 -18.56
C SER A 99 4.09 10.25 -17.75
N LEU A 100 4.32 11.38 -18.44
CA LEU A 100 4.64 12.64 -17.74
C LEU A 100 3.52 13.07 -16.79
N VAL A 101 2.27 12.83 -17.17
CA VAL A 101 1.09 13.11 -16.32
C VAL A 101 1.11 12.25 -15.06
N ASP A 102 1.32 10.95 -15.21
CA ASP A 102 1.35 10.02 -14.06
C ASP A 102 2.56 10.28 -13.17
N ALA A 103 3.71 10.62 -13.73
CA ALA A 103 4.89 11.02 -12.96
C ALA A 103 4.61 12.30 -12.14
N GLY A 104 3.89 13.25 -12.73
CA GLY A 104 3.42 14.44 -12.01
C GLY A 104 2.49 14.08 -10.84
N LEU A 105 1.59 13.12 -11.00
CA LEU A 105 0.74 12.60 -9.93
C LEU A 105 1.55 11.84 -8.86
N ALA A 106 2.50 11.00 -9.27
CA ALA A 106 3.36 10.23 -8.37
C ALA A 106 4.26 11.12 -7.49
N LYS A 107 4.57 12.34 -7.93
CA LYS A 107 5.27 13.37 -7.14
C LYS A 107 4.39 14.10 -6.13
N ARG A 108 3.05 14.04 -6.25
CA ARG A 108 2.12 14.70 -5.32
C ARG A 108 1.96 13.92 -4.03
N ARG A 109 3.09 13.72 -3.35
CA ARG A 109 3.16 12.97 -2.09
C ARG A 109 2.60 13.76 -0.91
N THR A 110 2.17 13.02 0.12
CA THR A 110 1.54 13.58 1.31
C THR A 110 2.31 13.23 2.58
N ALA A 111 2.90 12.02 2.66
CA ALA A 111 3.57 11.54 3.86
C ALA A 111 4.64 10.47 3.58
N SER A 112 5.08 10.32 2.35
CA SER A 112 6.16 9.38 2.01
C SER A 112 7.02 9.92 0.89
N GLU A 113 8.31 9.58 0.88
CA GLU A 113 9.27 10.05 -0.11
C GLU A 113 10.03 8.89 -0.74
N PRO A 114 9.84 8.64 -2.06
CA PRO A 114 10.67 7.69 -2.80
C PRO A 114 12.08 8.27 -3.02
N LEU A 115 13.10 7.43 -2.82
CA LEU A 115 14.50 7.78 -2.91
C LEU A 115 15.17 7.00 -4.05
N VAL A 116 15.81 7.70 -4.95
CA VAL A 116 16.79 7.16 -5.89
C VAL A 116 18.10 7.00 -5.13
N TRP A 117 18.51 5.77 -4.89
CA TRP A 117 19.70 5.46 -4.12
C TRP A 117 20.94 5.58 -5.01
N LEU A 118 21.94 6.31 -4.56
CA LEU A 118 23.16 6.63 -5.29
C LEU A 118 24.42 6.19 -4.55
N ASP A 119 24.28 5.36 -3.53
CA ASP A 119 25.33 4.95 -2.61
C ASP A 119 25.30 3.42 -2.38
N ASP A 120 26.15 2.90 -1.51
CA ASP A 120 26.28 1.48 -1.20
C ASP A 120 25.16 0.94 -0.26
N GLN A 121 25.17 -0.38 -0.02
CA GLN A 121 24.19 -1.02 0.87
C GLN A 121 24.45 -0.74 2.37
N GLN A 122 25.68 -0.35 2.76
CA GLN A 122 25.97 -0.01 4.16
C GLN A 122 25.31 1.32 4.51
N SER A 123 25.29 2.26 3.57
CA SER A 123 24.62 3.56 3.70
C SER A 123 23.11 3.40 3.88
N VAL A 124 22.48 2.38 3.27
CA VAL A 124 21.07 2.04 3.50
C VAL A 124 20.82 1.68 4.96
N ALA A 125 21.71 0.86 5.55
CA ALA A 125 21.58 0.45 6.96
C ALA A 125 21.74 1.65 7.91
N LYS A 126 22.67 2.56 7.63
CA LYS A 126 22.85 3.81 8.39
C LYS A 126 21.58 4.66 8.37
N LEU A 127 21.00 4.88 7.17
CA LEU A 127 19.76 5.66 7.05
C LEU A 127 18.59 4.99 7.76
N LYS A 128 18.43 3.68 7.65
CA LYS A 128 17.39 2.94 8.37
C LYS A 128 17.47 3.14 9.89
N GLN A 129 18.65 3.02 10.46
CA GLN A 129 18.87 3.22 11.89
C GLN A 129 18.59 4.66 12.33
N ALA A 130 18.98 5.64 11.50
CA ALA A 130 18.74 7.04 11.80
C ALA A 130 17.23 7.38 11.72
N LEU A 131 16.53 6.89 10.69
CA LEU A 131 15.10 7.09 10.52
C LEU A 131 14.28 6.47 11.68
N ALA A 132 14.67 5.28 12.16
CA ALA A 132 14.01 4.62 13.27
C ALA A 132 14.00 5.45 14.58
N LYS A 133 15.03 6.29 14.79
CA LYS A 133 15.09 7.22 15.94
C LYS A 133 14.05 8.36 15.84
N HIS A 134 13.39 8.49 14.73
CA HIS A 134 12.40 9.53 14.43
C HIS A 134 11.02 8.96 14.05
N ASP A 135 10.76 7.71 14.42
CA ASP A 135 9.52 6.99 14.10
C ASP A 135 9.25 6.94 12.58
N LEU A 136 10.32 6.79 11.81
CA LEU A 136 10.28 6.66 10.35
C LEU A 136 10.86 5.32 9.90
N LEU A 137 10.37 4.81 8.78
CA LEU A 137 10.84 3.60 8.11
C LEU A 137 11.47 3.92 6.77
N LEU A 138 12.44 3.11 6.36
CA LEU A 138 12.91 3.01 5.00
C LEU A 138 12.54 1.64 4.44
N GLN A 139 11.51 1.60 3.60
CA GLN A 139 11.04 0.38 2.93
C GLN A 139 11.69 0.25 1.56
N LYS A 140 12.03 -0.97 1.17
CA LYS A 140 12.45 -1.26 -0.21
C LYS A 140 11.21 -1.63 -1.02
N GLY A 141 10.87 -0.80 -2.00
CA GLY A 141 9.96 -1.15 -3.08
C GLY A 141 10.71 -1.85 -4.21
N GLY A 142 10.08 -2.04 -5.36
CA GLY A 142 10.75 -2.68 -6.50
C GLY A 142 12.03 -1.96 -6.93
N ARG A 143 11.92 -0.70 -7.35
CA ARG A 143 13.07 0.09 -7.87
C ARG A 143 13.63 1.09 -6.87
N PHE A 144 12.84 1.56 -5.93
CA PHE A 144 13.17 2.65 -5.03
C PHE A 144 13.07 2.24 -3.57
N TYR A 145 13.86 2.90 -2.73
CA TYR A 145 13.56 2.94 -1.32
C TYR A 145 12.50 4.03 -1.08
N THR A 146 11.65 3.83 -0.08
CA THR A 146 10.64 4.84 0.29
C THR A 146 10.73 5.11 1.78
N ALA A 147 10.98 6.36 2.14
CA ALA A 147 10.88 6.82 3.52
C ALA A 147 9.43 7.16 3.84
N THR A 148 8.93 6.68 4.98
CA THR A 148 7.56 6.88 5.44
C THR A 148 7.49 6.79 6.97
N SER A 149 6.32 7.06 7.58
CA SER A 149 6.08 6.79 9.00
C SER A 149 6.16 5.30 9.30
N LEU A 150 6.18 4.92 10.59
CA LEU A 150 6.13 3.50 11.02
C LEU A 150 4.86 2.79 10.58
N ARG A 151 3.81 3.53 10.29
CA ARG A 151 2.53 2.99 9.85
C ARG A 151 2.64 2.31 8.50
N GLN A 152 2.06 1.12 8.41
CA GLN A 152 2.07 0.26 7.23
C GLN A 152 0.64 -0.02 6.73
N LYS A 153 0.52 -0.76 5.64
CA LYS A 153 -0.78 -1.13 5.03
C LYS A 153 -1.72 -1.83 6.03
N ASN A 154 -1.19 -2.77 6.82
CA ASN A 154 -1.97 -3.49 7.83
C ASN A 154 -2.58 -2.57 8.89
N ASP A 155 -1.88 -1.52 9.32
CA ASP A 155 -2.39 -0.60 10.33
C ASP A 155 -3.61 0.18 9.81
N ALA A 156 -3.52 0.64 8.55
CA ALA A 156 -4.65 1.32 7.90
C ALA A 156 -5.83 0.38 7.65
N VAL A 157 -5.57 -0.86 7.21
CA VAL A 157 -6.61 -1.88 7.01
C VAL A 157 -7.27 -2.25 8.34
N SER A 158 -6.48 -2.44 9.40
CA SER A 158 -7.00 -2.73 10.75
C SER A 158 -7.90 -1.61 11.27
N GLU A 159 -7.53 -0.34 11.03
CA GLU A 159 -8.36 0.81 11.40
C GLU A 159 -9.71 0.78 10.67
N ILE A 160 -9.71 0.52 9.36
CA ILE A 160 -10.93 0.42 8.57
C ILE A 160 -11.80 -0.74 9.07
N ILE A 161 -11.23 -1.92 9.30
CA ILE A 161 -11.95 -3.09 9.82
C ILE A 161 -12.53 -2.78 11.21
N ALA A 162 -11.77 -2.16 12.09
CA ALA A 162 -12.24 -1.80 13.43
C ALA A 162 -13.42 -0.83 13.38
N LEU A 163 -13.37 0.18 12.50
CA LEU A 163 -14.49 1.10 12.31
C LEU A 163 -15.72 0.42 11.72
N LEU A 164 -15.55 -0.46 10.75
CA LEU A 164 -16.66 -1.25 10.19
C LEU A 164 -17.29 -2.18 11.22
N ASN A 165 -16.50 -2.77 12.12
CA ASN A 165 -16.99 -3.64 13.18
C ASN A 165 -17.79 -2.89 14.27
N GLN A 166 -17.61 -1.58 14.39
CA GLN A 166 -18.38 -0.73 15.30
C GLN A 166 -19.75 -0.32 14.72
N GLN A 167 -19.95 -0.55 13.42
CA GLN A 167 -21.20 -0.21 12.77
C GLN A 167 -22.26 -1.32 12.95
N SER A 168 -23.51 -1.00 12.65
CA SER A 168 -24.60 -1.98 12.58
C SER A 168 -24.36 -3.04 11.49
N TRP A 169 -23.64 -2.67 10.44
CA TRP A 169 -23.17 -3.57 9.40
C TRP A 169 -21.74 -4.02 9.70
N ARG A 170 -21.55 -5.29 9.95
CA ARG A 170 -20.23 -5.88 10.18
C ARG A 170 -19.82 -6.73 8.99
N PRO A 171 -18.57 -6.65 8.53
CA PRO A 171 -18.09 -7.58 7.53
C PRO A 171 -18.15 -9.02 8.10
N ARG A 172 -18.77 -9.92 7.36
CA ARG A 172 -18.80 -11.34 7.74
C ARG A 172 -17.46 -12.03 7.47
N ARG A 173 -16.75 -11.55 6.47
CA ARG A 173 -15.47 -12.09 6.03
C ARG A 173 -14.61 -10.99 5.41
N VAL A 174 -13.33 -11.04 5.71
CA VAL A 174 -12.32 -10.14 5.15
C VAL A 174 -11.48 -10.93 4.14
N ILE A 175 -11.53 -10.54 2.87
CA ILE A 175 -10.72 -11.12 1.81
C ILE A 175 -9.66 -10.08 1.45
N VAL A 176 -8.38 -10.48 1.47
CA VAL A 176 -7.27 -9.59 1.12
C VAL A 176 -6.52 -10.17 -0.06
N CYS A 177 -6.23 -9.30 -1.03
CA CYS A 177 -5.46 -9.63 -2.23
C CYS A 177 -4.10 -8.95 -2.18
N GLY A 178 -3.03 -9.68 -2.51
CA GLY A 178 -1.68 -9.12 -2.57
C GLY A 178 -0.73 -9.95 -3.42
N ASP A 179 0.35 -9.33 -3.90
CA ASP A 179 1.32 -9.93 -4.82
C ASP A 179 2.77 -9.78 -4.35
N SER A 180 3.02 -8.99 -3.32
CA SER A 180 4.36 -8.56 -2.95
C SER A 180 4.63 -8.62 -1.43
N PRO A 181 5.92 -8.68 -1.01
CA PRO A 181 6.28 -8.78 0.40
C PRO A 181 5.73 -7.66 1.30
N ASN A 182 5.51 -6.47 0.75
CA ASN A 182 4.92 -5.35 1.50
C ASN A 182 3.42 -5.52 1.77
N ASP A 183 2.78 -6.55 1.19
CA ASP A 183 1.38 -6.90 1.46
C ASP A 183 1.23 -7.96 2.56
N LEU A 184 2.32 -8.63 2.96
CA LEU A 184 2.27 -9.75 3.89
C LEU A 184 1.56 -9.43 5.20
N SER A 185 1.90 -8.31 5.81
CA SER A 185 1.26 -7.88 7.07
C SER A 185 -0.24 -7.61 6.91
N MET A 186 -0.66 -7.13 5.75
CA MET A 186 -2.07 -6.92 5.40
C MET A 186 -2.77 -8.26 5.10
N LEU A 187 -2.13 -9.15 4.33
CA LEU A 187 -2.66 -10.48 4.04
C LEU A 187 -2.90 -11.31 5.30
N ALA A 188 -2.07 -11.13 6.33
CA ALA A 188 -2.22 -11.81 7.61
C ALA A 188 -3.45 -11.35 8.45
N LEU A 189 -4.12 -10.26 8.05
CA LEU A 189 -5.36 -9.80 8.67
C LEU A 189 -6.62 -10.45 8.08
N ALA A 190 -6.46 -11.19 6.98
CA ALA A 190 -7.58 -11.76 6.25
C ALA A 190 -8.16 -13.02 6.90
N ASP A 191 -9.44 -13.27 6.67
CA ASP A 191 -10.00 -14.62 6.79
C ASP A 191 -9.57 -15.48 5.60
N LYS A 192 -9.49 -14.86 4.39
CA LYS A 192 -9.00 -15.48 3.17
C LYS A 192 -8.01 -14.58 2.44
N ALA A 193 -6.77 -15.03 2.28
CA ALA A 193 -5.70 -14.33 1.58
C ALA A 193 -5.55 -14.88 0.16
N LEU A 194 -5.72 -14.00 -0.84
CA LEU A 194 -5.48 -14.31 -2.24
C LEU A 194 -4.06 -13.85 -2.60
N LEU A 195 -3.16 -14.82 -2.78
CA LEU A 195 -1.76 -14.57 -3.10
C LEU A 195 -1.54 -14.68 -4.61
N PHE A 196 -1.43 -13.55 -5.28
CA PHE A 196 -1.23 -13.49 -6.71
C PHE A 196 0.25 -13.65 -7.09
N SER A 197 0.49 -14.31 -8.22
CA SER A 197 1.80 -14.29 -8.84
C SER A 197 1.82 -13.24 -9.93
N ASP A 198 2.70 -12.28 -9.80
CA ASP A 198 3.03 -11.41 -10.90
C ASP A 198 4.08 -12.10 -11.79
N THR A 199 3.65 -12.66 -12.92
CA THR A 199 4.55 -13.25 -13.92
C THR A 199 5.09 -12.17 -14.87
N VAL A 200 4.65 -10.92 -14.71
CA VAL A 200 4.94 -9.79 -15.63
C VAL A 200 5.74 -8.69 -14.94
N SER A 201 5.98 -8.76 -13.61
CA SER A 201 6.78 -7.73 -12.98
C SER A 201 8.23 -7.79 -13.49
N ASP A 202 8.72 -6.65 -13.98
CA ASP A 202 10.14 -6.36 -14.29
C ASP A 202 11.09 -6.62 -13.08
N HIS A 203 10.58 -7.13 -11.98
CA HIS A 203 11.24 -7.30 -10.70
C HIS A 203 11.69 -8.73 -10.42
N GLY A 204 11.78 -9.56 -11.46
CA GLY A 204 12.33 -10.91 -11.41
C GLY A 204 11.77 -11.69 -10.21
N ASP A 205 10.94 -12.66 -10.46
CA ASP A 205 10.44 -13.56 -9.44
C ASP A 205 11.64 -14.12 -8.65
N THR A 206 11.85 -13.62 -7.42
CA THR A 206 12.91 -14.15 -6.58
C THR A 206 12.53 -15.60 -6.30
N PRO A 207 13.29 -16.61 -6.79
CA PRO A 207 12.90 -17.99 -6.65
C PRO A 207 12.49 -18.33 -5.22
N GLY A 208 11.29 -18.86 -5.04
CA GLY A 208 10.74 -19.22 -3.75
C GLY A 208 10.14 -18.06 -2.94
N LEU A 209 10.00 -16.86 -3.48
CA LEU A 209 9.37 -15.72 -2.77
C LEU A 209 7.96 -16.07 -2.32
N ARG A 210 7.12 -16.58 -3.22
CA ARG A 210 5.74 -16.98 -2.92
C ARG A 210 5.68 -18.05 -1.84
N LYS A 211 6.56 -19.04 -1.91
CA LYS A 211 6.65 -20.08 -0.88
C LYS A 211 6.92 -19.46 0.49
N ARG A 212 7.88 -18.54 0.59
CA ARG A 212 8.18 -17.82 1.84
C ARG A 212 7.01 -16.95 2.32
N MET A 213 6.31 -16.31 1.40
CA MET A 213 5.11 -15.53 1.73
C MET A 213 4.01 -16.43 2.29
N LYS A 214 3.75 -17.56 1.67
CA LYS A 214 2.80 -18.56 2.16
C LYS A 214 3.20 -19.11 3.52
N GLU A 215 4.47 -19.50 3.69
CA GLU A 215 5.00 -19.97 4.98
C GLU A 215 4.83 -18.91 6.08
N TYR A 216 5.06 -17.63 5.77
CA TYR A 216 4.81 -16.53 6.71
C TYR A 216 3.34 -16.47 7.14
N LEU A 217 2.41 -16.53 6.19
CA LEU A 217 0.97 -16.48 6.45
C LEU A 217 0.49 -17.68 7.27
N MET A 218 0.97 -18.87 6.96
CA MET A 218 0.63 -20.11 7.68
C MET A 218 1.17 -20.15 9.12
N ASN A 219 2.21 -19.36 9.44
CA ASN A 219 2.76 -19.22 10.77
C ASN A 219 2.23 -18.00 11.55
N ALA A 220 1.27 -17.28 11.00
CA ALA A 220 0.61 -16.17 11.72
C ALA A 220 -0.17 -16.69 12.94
N ALA A 221 -0.42 -15.82 13.92
CA ALA A 221 -1.18 -16.19 15.13
C ALA A 221 -2.60 -16.67 14.82
N ASN A 222 -3.22 -16.09 13.79
CA ASN A 222 -4.49 -16.54 13.21
C ASN A 222 -4.27 -16.72 11.71
N PRO A 223 -3.85 -17.91 11.25
CA PRO A 223 -3.53 -18.12 9.85
C PRO A 223 -4.77 -17.94 8.96
N PRO A 224 -4.70 -17.13 7.90
CA PRO A 224 -5.77 -17.04 6.92
C PRO A 224 -5.88 -18.31 6.08
N GLU A 225 -7.04 -18.54 5.49
CA GLU A 225 -7.15 -19.46 4.34
C GLU A 225 -6.35 -18.87 3.17
N VAL A 226 -5.29 -19.53 2.71
CA VAL A 226 -4.43 -19.02 1.63
C VAL A 226 -4.78 -19.67 0.31
N LEU A 227 -5.23 -18.88 -0.65
CA LEU A 227 -5.43 -19.29 -2.04
C LEU A 227 -4.32 -18.69 -2.92
N GLU A 228 -3.50 -19.55 -3.52
CA GLU A 228 -2.52 -19.16 -4.52
C GLU A 228 -3.20 -19.04 -5.88
N VAL A 229 -3.17 -17.83 -6.46
CA VAL A 229 -3.75 -17.55 -7.78
C VAL A 229 -2.63 -17.55 -8.82
N ASN A 230 -2.67 -18.53 -9.72
CA ASN A 230 -1.72 -18.65 -10.82
C ASN A 230 -2.24 -17.93 -12.05
N GLY A 231 -1.38 -17.18 -12.70
CA GLY A 231 -1.67 -16.46 -13.93
C GLY A 231 -1.46 -14.96 -13.80
N ALA A 232 -0.81 -14.41 -14.82
CA ALA A 232 -0.68 -12.98 -14.99
C ALA A 232 -1.92 -12.46 -15.68
N GLY A 233 -2.54 -11.45 -15.10
CA GLY A 233 -3.55 -10.71 -15.80
C GLY A 233 -4.87 -10.55 -15.04
N HIS A 234 -5.64 -9.63 -15.57
CA HIS A 234 -6.89 -9.16 -14.97
C HIS A 234 -7.94 -10.27 -14.80
N GLU A 235 -7.99 -11.22 -15.74
CA GLU A 235 -8.96 -12.32 -15.72
C GLU A 235 -8.74 -13.30 -14.55
N SER A 236 -7.48 -13.64 -14.26
CA SER A 236 -7.16 -14.54 -13.13
C SER A 236 -7.55 -13.89 -11.79
N TRP A 237 -7.36 -12.59 -11.66
CA TRP A 237 -7.76 -11.82 -10.49
C TRP A 237 -9.28 -11.82 -10.32
N LEU A 238 -10.02 -11.50 -11.38
CA LEU A 238 -11.49 -11.47 -11.36
C LEU A 238 -12.05 -12.86 -11.01
N THR A 239 -11.56 -13.90 -11.65
CA THR A 239 -12.03 -15.27 -11.39
C THR A 239 -11.81 -15.69 -9.94
N ALA A 240 -10.63 -15.41 -9.36
CA ALA A 240 -10.32 -15.76 -7.98
C ALA A 240 -11.18 -14.98 -6.98
N ILE A 241 -11.42 -13.69 -7.23
CA ILE A 241 -12.28 -12.84 -6.40
C ILE A 241 -13.73 -13.32 -6.50
N ASP A 242 -14.25 -13.53 -7.70
CA ASP A 242 -15.65 -13.97 -7.91
C ASP A 242 -15.91 -15.33 -7.27
N SER A 243 -14.98 -16.28 -7.41
CA SER A 243 -15.07 -17.57 -6.71
C SER A 243 -15.12 -17.38 -5.20
N SER A 244 -14.21 -16.57 -4.65
CA SER A 244 -14.15 -16.32 -3.21
C SER A 244 -15.38 -15.58 -2.67
N LEU A 245 -16.03 -14.73 -3.47
CA LEU A 245 -17.28 -14.06 -3.12
C LEU A 245 -18.49 -15.01 -3.25
N SER A 246 -18.45 -15.96 -4.18
CA SER A 246 -19.53 -16.94 -4.38
C SER A 246 -19.60 -17.95 -3.22
N ASP A 247 -18.46 -18.34 -2.65
CA ASP A 247 -18.38 -19.18 -1.46
C ASP A 247 -19.12 -18.56 -0.26
N LEU A 248 -19.21 -17.21 -0.21
CA LEU A 248 -19.92 -16.48 0.85
C LEU A 248 -21.45 -16.50 0.71
N LYS A 249 -21.99 -16.83 -0.45
CA LYS A 249 -23.44 -16.91 -0.69
C LYS A 249 -24.03 -18.27 -0.30
N GLN A 250 -23.15 -19.28 -0.15
CA GLN A 250 -23.56 -20.67 0.13
C GLN A 250 -23.49 -21.03 1.62
N ASN A 251 -22.88 -20.20 2.45
CA ASN A 251 -22.78 -20.31 3.91
C ASN A 251 -23.54 -19.17 4.61
#